data_0460f20d62d9fc74c6c279bb3da09cb0
#
_entry.id   0460f20d62d9fc74c6c279bb3da09cb0
#
_cell.length_a   1.000
_cell.length_b   1.000
_cell.length_c   1.000
_cell.angle_alpha   90.00
_cell.angle_beta   90.00
_cell.angle_gamma   90.00
#
_symmetry.space_group_name_H-M   'P 1'
#
loop_
_entity.id
_entity.type
_entity.pdbx_description
1 polymer ?
#
loop_
_entity_poly.entity_id
_entity_poly.type
_entity_poly.pdbx_seq_one_letter_code
_entity_poly.pdbx_strand_id
1 'polypeptide(L)'
;AGEVKIRHDHSKDLLQGIDVLFDEYVVIDLVDDRYISPKLGPCASAFPHAGDFTQANDLYGKMLIHPEDQQKFWELTSTKSLRQNMPQENMHIVGELRRLVAPDSFEWIETHLVSTIDAQTGHLKVLWCYRNIEKQKQFELSQREQTAWIAQLSEEYYAVYLVNLSNNTLRGLRVPEQFKKIVHMEECYDKQFSMYVNEFVDPKWQQTLLKITNSTYIIDQFANDNNRIEHIFKNKQGFWLSVKIIPAPGY
;
A
#
# COMPACT_ATOMS: atom_id res chain seq x y z
N ALA A 1 -22.99 13.40 40.99
CA ALA A 1 -22.75 11.93 40.78
C ALA A 1 -23.01 11.49 39.34
N GLY A 2 -23.99 12.07 38.64
CA GLY A 2 -24.29 11.71 37.23
C GLY A 2 -23.22 12.11 36.22
N GLU A 3 -22.71 13.33 36.30
CA GLU A 3 -21.70 13.86 35.35
C GLU A 3 -20.34 13.14 35.44
N VAL A 4 -19.93 12.72 36.65
CA VAL A 4 -18.69 11.97 36.83
C VAL A 4 -18.78 10.58 36.23
N LYS A 5 -19.97 9.94 36.31
CA LYS A 5 -20.21 8.62 35.70
C LYS A 5 -20.23 8.67 34.17
N ILE A 6 -20.86 9.70 33.61
CA ILE A 6 -20.90 9.93 32.13
C ILE A 6 -19.50 10.18 31.58
N ARG A 7 -18.67 10.99 32.25
CA ARG A 7 -17.27 11.22 31.84
C ARG A 7 -16.43 9.95 31.92
N HIS A 8 -16.65 9.10 32.91
CA HIS A 8 -15.90 7.84 33.03
C HIS A 8 -16.28 6.84 31.95
N ASP A 9 -17.57 6.74 31.59
CA ASP A 9 -18.04 5.87 30.52
C ASP A 9 -17.51 6.33 29.16
N HIS A 10 -17.54 7.61 28.83
CA HIS A 10 -16.95 8.15 27.58
C HIS A 10 -15.44 7.93 27.48
N SER A 11 -14.70 8.07 28.58
CA SER A 11 -13.25 7.80 28.60
C SER A 11 -12.95 6.33 28.33
N LYS A 12 -13.80 5.43 28.81
CA LYS A 12 -13.68 4.00 28.59
C LYS A 12 -13.97 3.60 27.14
N ASP A 13 -14.99 4.19 26.53
CA ASP A 13 -15.35 3.97 25.13
C ASP A 13 -14.25 4.49 24.18
N LEU A 14 -13.65 5.65 24.50
CA LEU A 14 -12.51 6.20 23.73
C LEU A 14 -11.27 5.30 23.82
N LEU A 15 -10.95 4.80 25.01
CA LEU A 15 -9.82 3.87 25.19
C LEU A 15 -10.05 2.56 24.43
N GLN A 16 -11.27 2.03 24.42
CA GLN A 16 -11.62 0.85 23.62
C GLN A 16 -11.43 1.11 22.11
N GLY A 17 -11.78 2.31 21.64
CA GLY A 17 -11.53 2.72 20.25
C GLY A 17 -10.04 2.73 19.91
N ILE A 18 -9.19 3.26 20.79
CA ILE A 18 -7.74 3.26 20.63
C ILE A 18 -7.17 1.84 20.65
N ASP A 19 -7.70 0.97 21.53
CA ASP A 19 -7.29 -0.44 21.63
C ASP A 19 -7.56 -1.24 20.37
N VAL A 20 -8.59 -0.89 19.60
CA VAL A 20 -8.93 -1.54 18.32
C VAL A 20 -8.04 -1.02 17.19
N LEU A 21 -7.69 0.26 17.21
CA LEU A 21 -6.96 0.92 16.11
C LEU A 21 -5.44 0.74 16.20
N PHE A 22 -4.90 0.58 17.42
CA PHE A 22 -3.47 0.52 17.65
C PHE A 22 -3.07 -0.71 18.47
N ASP A 23 -1.94 -1.30 18.12
CA ASP A 23 -1.39 -2.47 18.78
C ASP A 23 -0.75 -2.13 20.12
N GLU A 24 -0.14 -0.93 20.21
CA GLU A 24 0.50 -0.40 21.41
C GLU A 24 0.29 1.10 21.50
N TYR A 25 0.28 1.63 22.72
CA TYR A 25 0.36 3.07 22.94
C TYR A 25 1.02 3.44 24.26
N VAL A 26 1.66 4.59 24.25
CA VAL A 26 2.46 5.14 25.33
C VAL A 26 2.07 6.61 25.53
N VAL A 27 1.90 7.03 26.77
CA VAL A 27 1.70 8.44 27.14
C VAL A 27 3.00 8.97 27.72
N ILE A 28 3.55 10.00 27.10
CA ILE A 28 4.83 10.62 27.46
C ILE A 28 4.56 11.99 28.07
N ASP A 29 5.09 12.23 29.27
CA ASP A 29 5.16 13.55 29.86
C ASP A 29 6.52 14.18 29.50
N LEU A 30 6.50 15.19 28.65
CA LEU A 30 7.75 15.84 28.21
C LEU A 30 8.36 16.77 29.25
N VAL A 31 7.61 17.20 30.25
CA VAL A 31 8.13 18.07 31.34
C VAL A 31 8.95 17.23 32.31
N ASP A 32 8.38 16.14 32.79
CA ASP A 32 9.00 15.29 33.83
C ASP A 32 9.89 14.18 33.23
N ASP A 33 9.97 14.07 31.87
CA ASP A 33 10.66 13.00 31.15
C ASP A 33 10.22 11.60 31.58
N ARG A 34 8.91 11.40 31.76
CA ARG A 34 8.30 10.15 32.23
C ARG A 34 7.37 9.59 31.16
N TYR A 35 7.21 8.28 31.18
CA TYR A 35 6.19 7.63 30.36
C TYR A 35 5.34 6.65 31.16
N ILE A 36 4.15 6.40 30.64
CA ILE A 36 3.25 5.32 31.05
C ILE A 36 2.78 4.62 29.78
N SER A 37 2.87 3.29 29.77
CA SER A 37 2.36 2.46 28.68
C SER A 37 1.16 1.64 29.16
N PRO A 38 -0.06 2.08 28.87
CA PRO A 38 -1.26 1.32 29.21
C PRO A 38 -1.38 0.02 28.43
N LYS A 39 -0.83 -0.03 27.19
CA LYS A 39 -0.84 -1.21 26.34
C LYS A 39 0.52 -1.40 25.69
N LEU A 40 1.21 -2.47 26.06
CA LEU A 40 2.43 -2.95 25.44
C LEU A 40 2.11 -4.14 24.54
N GLY A 41 2.66 -4.15 23.33
CA GLY A 41 2.61 -5.29 22.44
C GLY A 41 3.61 -6.40 22.84
N PRO A 42 3.52 -7.58 22.21
CA PRO A 42 4.36 -8.72 22.55
C PRO A 42 5.86 -8.41 22.51
N CYS A 43 6.32 -7.64 21.54
CA CYS A 43 7.74 -7.32 21.35
C CYS A 43 8.30 -6.36 22.41
N ALA A 44 7.45 -5.52 22.98
CA ALA A 44 7.81 -4.57 24.04
C ALA A 44 7.48 -5.08 25.44
N SER A 45 7.02 -6.33 25.59
CA SER A 45 6.60 -6.90 26.88
C SER A 45 7.70 -6.96 27.95
N ALA A 46 8.97 -6.90 27.55
CA ALA A 46 10.10 -6.82 28.46
C ALA A 46 10.34 -5.41 29.03
N PHE A 47 9.70 -4.38 28.48
CA PHE A 47 9.83 -3.02 28.96
C PHE A 47 8.88 -2.75 30.15
N PRO A 48 9.30 -1.93 31.13
CA PRO A 48 8.41 -1.50 32.20
C PRO A 48 7.22 -0.72 31.67
N HIS A 49 6.07 -0.87 32.32
CA HIS A 49 4.87 -0.08 31.98
C HIS A 49 4.98 1.41 32.29
N ALA A 50 5.97 1.83 33.07
CA ALA A 50 6.25 3.23 33.38
C ALA A 50 7.72 3.41 33.73
N GLY A 51 8.26 4.58 33.45
CA GLY A 51 9.65 4.87 33.76
C GLY A 51 10.14 6.20 33.21
N ASP A 52 11.46 6.34 33.12
CA ASP A 52 12.16 7.42 32.47
C ASP A 52 12.02 7.25 30.96
N PHE A 53 11.50 8.27 30.28
CA PHE A 53 11.20 8.17 28.85
C PHE A 53 12.47 8.18 28.01
N THR A 54 13.39 9.09 28.27
CA THR A 54 14.61 9.21 27.47
C THR A 54 15.42 7.90 27.49
N GLN A 55 15.55 7.29 28.69
CA GLN A 55 16.26 6.01 28.82
C GLN A 55 15.53 4.86 28.10
N ALA A 56 14.21 4.76 28.28
CA ALA A 56 13.41 3.71 27.65
C ALA A 56 13.39 3.85 26.13
N ASN A 57 13.27 5.08 25.60
CA ASN A 57 13.29 5.36 24.19
C ASN A 57 14.63 5.00 23.51
N ASP A 58 15.75 5.31 24.19
CA ASP A 58 17.08 4.95 23.67
C ASP A 58 17.26 3.43 23.62
N LEU A 59 16.86 2.73 24.68
CA LEU A 59 16.90 1.27 24.74
C LEU A 59 15.99 0.64 23.68
N TYR A 60 14.76 1.13 23.54
CA TYR A 60 13.79 0.66 22.54
C TYR A 60 14.34 0.80 21.11
N GLY A 61 14.89 1.97 20.79
CA GLY A 61 15.49 2.23 19.47
C GLY A 61 16.63 1.26 19.14
N LYS A 62 17.51 0.99 20.12
CA LYS A 62 18.65 0.07 19.95
C LYS A 62 18.24 -1.38 19.84
N MET A 63 17.25 -1.83 20.60
CA MET A 63 16.87 -3.23 20.71
C MET A 63 15.84 -3.67 19.69
N LEU A 64 14.86 -2.81 19.38
CA LEU A 64 13.68 -3.20 18.64
C LEU A 64 13.57 -2.57 17.24
N ILE A 65 14.25 -1.45 16.98
CA ILE A 65 14.17 -0.80 15.67
C ILE A 65 15.28 -1.31 14.75
N HIS A 66 14.91 -1.57 13.49
CA HIS A 66 15.86 -2.00 12.46
C HIS A 66 17.05 -1.02 12.36
N PRO A 67 18.30 -1.49 12.26
CA PRO A 67 19.49 -0.63 12.29
C PRO A 67 19.45 0.56 11.33
N GLU A 68 18.96 0.36 10.12
CA GLU A 68 18.84 1.44 9.11
C GLU A 68 17.79 2.50 9.47
N ASP A 69 16.80 2.16 10.32
CA ASP A 69 15.71 3.05 10.69
C ASP A 69 15.95 3.74 12.04
N GLN A 70 17.01 3.37 12.79
CA GLN A 70 17.28 3.91 14.11
C GLN A 70 17.49 5.43 14.13
N GLN A 71 18.20 5.97 13.17
CA GLN A 71 18.39 7.42 13.06
C GLN A 71 17.05 8.13 12.90
N LYS A 72 16.22 7.67 11.97
CA LYS A 72 14.86 8.19 11.72
C LYS A 72 13.99 8.06 12.96
N PHE A 73 14.11 6.95 13.69
CA PHE A 73 13.40 6.73 14.95
C PHE A 73 13.73 7.82 15.97
N TRP A 74 15.01 8.11 16.24
CA TRP A 74 15.39 9.16 17.20
C TRP A 74 15.07 10.58 16.70
N GLU A 75 15.13 10.83 15.41
CA GLU A 75 14.67 12.09 14.82
C GLU A 75 13.17 12.33 15.06
N LEU A 76 12.37 11.26 15.12
CA LEU A 76 10.94 11.34 15.41
C LEU A 76 10.63 11.40 16.91
N THR A 77 11.32 10.59 17.72
CA THR A 77 10.87 10.23 19.06
C THR A 77 11.74 10.72 20.21
N SER A 78 12.97 11.22 19.94
CA SER A 78 13.81 11.73 21.04
C SER A 78 13.12 12.89 21.76
N THR A 79 13.32 13.00 23.08
CA THR A 79 12.77 14.10 23.91
C THR A 79 13.08 15.47 23.30
N LYS A 80 14.29 15.64 22.76
CA LYS A 80 14.70 16.87 22.06
C LYS A 80 13.83 17.13 20.83
N SER A 81 13.66 16.13 19.97
CA SER A 81 12.85 16.23 18.73
C SER A 81 11.38 16.48 19.05
N LEU A 82 10.82 15.77 20.03
CA LEU A 82 9.44 15.96 20.44
C LEU A 82 9.18 17.38 20.94
N ARG A 83 10.05 17.92 21.79
CA ARG A 83 9.93 19.31 22.26
C ARG A 83 10.07 20.34 21.14
N GLN A 84 10.89 20.07 20.15
CA GLN A 84 11.12 20.96 19.01
C GLN A 84 9.99 20.90 17.99
N ASN A 85 9.53 19.69 17.64
CA ASN A 85 8.57 19.46 16.55
C ASN A 85 7.11 19.47 17.03
N MET A 86 6.86 19.34 18.33
CA MET A 86 5.54 19.31 18.93
C MET A 86 5.44 20.29 20.13
N PRO A 87 5.73 21.60 19.92
CA PRO A 87 5.79 22.57 21.02
C PRO A 87 4.42 22.97 21.60
N GLN A 88 3.32 22.56 21.00
CA GLN A 88 1.95 22.90 21.38
C GLN A 88 1.03 21.69 21.26
N GLU A 89 -0.17 21.81 21.80
CA GLU A 89 -1.20 20.77 21.69
C GLU A 89 -1.74 20.61 20.25
N ASN A 90 -2.40 19.48 20.00
CA ASN A 90 -3.05 19.13 18.73
C ASN A 90 -2.10 19.02 17.52
N MET A 91 -0.82 18.76 17.75
CA MET A 91 0.11 18.42 16.68
C MET A 91 0.11 16.91 16.46
N HIS A 92 0.28 16.50 15.20
CA HIS A 92 0.31 15.10 14.81
C HIS A 92 1.47 14.83 13.86
N ILE A 93 2.30 13.86 14.20
CA ILE A 93 3.40 13.38 13.37
C ILE A 93 3.19 11.90 13.12
N VAL A 94 3.42 11.47 11.88
CA VAL A 94 3.33 10.07 11.46
C VAL A 94 4.67 9.64 10.88
N GLY A 95 5.11 8.45 11.21
CA GLY A 95 6.30 7.84 10.66
C GLY A 95 6.15 6.35 10.47
N GLU A 96 6.87 5.79 9.52
CA GLU A 96 6.92 4.36 9.27
C GLU A 96 8.33 3.85 9.55
N LEU A 97 8.45 2.75 10.26
CA LEU A 97 9.70 2.16 10.72
C LEU A 97 9.59 0.63 10.68
N ARG A 98 10.72 -0.06 10.62
CA ARG A 98 10.77 -1.51 10.79
C ARG A 98 11.10 -1.85 12.22
N ARG A 99 10.32 -2.73 12.83
CA ARG A 99 10.46 -3.18 14.21
C ARG A 99 10.65 -4.69 14.29
N LEU A 100 11.52 -5.13 15.20
CA LEU A 100 11.78 -6.53 15.49
C LEU A 100 10.53 -7.19 16.09
N VAL A 101 10.11 -8.31 15.53
CA VAL A 101 8.97 -9.12 16.00
C VAL A 101 9.37 -10.53 16.42
N ALA A 102 10.48 -11.02 15.91
CA ALA A 102 11.12 -12.27 16.29
C ALA A 102 12.64 -12.16 15.99
N PRO A 103 13.49 -13.06 16.46
CA PRO A 103 14.91 -13.05 16.13
C PRO A 103 15.13 -12.89 14.62
N ASP A 104 15.86 -11.86 14.24
CA ASP A 104 16.18 -11.49 12.85
C ASP A 104 14.96 -11.23 11.92
N SER A 105 13.77 -11.05 12.49
CA SER A 105 12.54 -10.76 11.74
C SER A 105 12.00 -9.37 12.10
N PHE A 106 11.86 -8.52 11.08
CA PHE A 106 11.34 -7.17 11.22
C PHE A 106 10.05 -7.02 10.43
N GLU A 107 9.10 -6.26 11.00
CA GLU A 107 7.85 -5.88 10.36
C GLU A 107 7.69 -4.36 10.32
N TRP A 108 6.99 -3.88 9.32
CA TRP A 108 6.64 -2.48 9.20
C TRP A 108 5.58 -2.07 10.22
N ILE A 109 5.90 -1.03 10.94
CA ILE A 109 4.98 -0.34 11.85
C ILE A 109 4.77 1.10 11.39
N GLU A 110 3.56 1.59 11.58
CA GLU A 110 3.24 3.01 11.50
C GLU A 110 3.16 3.57 12.91
N THR A 111 3.87 4.66 13.17
CA THR A 111 3.89 5.35 14.45
C THR A 111 3.18 6.68 14.33
N HIS A 112 2.31 6.97 15.31
CA HIS A 112 1.57 8.21 15.44
C HIS A 112 1.95 8.89 16.74
N LEU A 113 2.40 10.13 16.67
CA LEU A 113 2.72 10.99 17.81
C LEU A 113 1.70 12.14 17.83
N VAL A 114 0.93 12.24 18.89
CA VAL A 114 -0.10 13.28 19.04
C VAL A 114 0.15 14.05 20.34
N SER A 115 0.34 15.37 20.24
CA SER A 115 0.52 16.22 21.41
C SER A 115 -0.80 16.66 22.02
N THR A 116 -0.84 16.69 23.34
CA THR A 116 -1.98 17.16 24.14
C THR A 116 -1.49 17.87 25.40
N ILE A 117 -2.33 18.65 26.04
CA ILE A 117 -2.06 19.24 27.36
C ILE A 117 -2.85 18.49 28.42
N ASP A 118 -2.16 18.03 29.44
CA ASP A 118 -2.80 17.42 30.60
C ASP A 118 -3.63 18.46 31.38
N ALA A 119 -4.92 18.21 31.54
CA ALA A 119 -5.86 19.15 32.13
C ALA A 119 -5.61 19.40 33.64
N GLN A 120 -4.89 18.51 34.34
CA GLN A 120 -4.62 18.62 35.77
C GLN A 120 -3.29 19.32 36.05
N THR A 121 -2.26 18.98 35.28
CA THR A 121 -0.90 19.48 35.50
C THR A 121 -0.52 20.64 34.59
N GLY A 122 -1.21 20.83 33.48
CA GLY A 122 -0.83 21.76 32.42
C GLY A 122 0.40 21.29 31.60
N HIS A 123 0.91 20.09 31.84
CA HIS A 123 2.07 19.57 31.15
C HIS A 123 1.73 19.19 29.69
N LEU A 124 2.66 19.48 28.80
CA LEU A 124 2.62 18.99 27.45
C LEU A 124 2.93 17.49 27.46
N LYS A 125 1.98 16.69 26.99
CA LYS A 125 2.10 15.23 26.86
C LYS A 125 2.03 14.84 25.40
N VAL A 126 2.66 13.71 25.06
CA VAL A 126 2.58 13.09 23.74
C VAL A 126 1.99 11.69 23.90
N LEU A 127 0.90 11.43 23.19
CA LEU A 127 0.38 10.08 22.97
C LEU A 127 1.13 9.49 21.77
N TRP A 128 1.83 8.41 22.02
CA TRP A 128 2.58 7.68 21.00
C TRP A 128 1.93 6.32 20.75
N CYS A 129 1.40 6.12 19.55
CA CYS A 129 0.69 4.92 19.16
C CYS A 129 1.42 4.19 18.04
N TYR A 130 1.30 2.87 18.01
CA TYR A 130 1.83 2.01 16.96
C TYR A 130 0.74 1.15 16.33
N ARG A 131 0.85 0.96 15.03
CA ARG A 131 0.04 0.06 14.25
C ARG A 131 0.92 -0.78 13.32
N ASN A 132 0.68 -2.09 13.28
CA ASN A 132 1.34 -2.95 12.31
C ASN A 132 0.77 -2.71 10.92
N ILE A 133 1.64 -2.41 9.96
CA ILE A 133 1.28 -2.16 8.55
C ILE A 133 1.97 -3.12 7.59
N GLU A 134 2.51 -4.24 8.09
CA GLU A 134 3.26 -5.20 7.27
C GLU A 134 2.46 -5.69 6.07
N LYS A 135 1.20 -6.11 6.29
CA LYS A 135 0.32 -6.56 5.20
C LYS A 135 0.07 -5.48 4.15
N GLN A 136 -0.09 -4.23 4.59
CA GLN A 136 -0.27 -3.09 3.69
C GLN A 136 1.00 -2.86 2.86
N LYS A 137 2.18 -2.90 3.49
CA LYS A 137 3.48 -2.74 2.80
C LYS A 137 3.75 -3.85 1.80
N GLN A 138 3.47 -5.10 2.16
CA GLN A 138 3.61 -6.23 1.24
C GLN A 138 2.69 -6.09 0.02
N PHE A 139 1.46 -5.64 0.23
CA PHE A 139 0.53 -5.36 -0.86
C PHE A 139 1.04 -4.21 -1.76
N GLU A 140 1.50 -3.10 -1.18
CA GLU A 140 2.06 -1.96 -1.93
C GLU A 140 3.30 -2.37 -2.74
N LEU A 141 4.21 -3.16 -2.16
CA LEU A 141 5.40 -3.69 -2.84
C LEU A 141 5.01 -4.59 -4.02
N SER A 142 4.10 -5.54 -3.78
CA SER A 142 3.59 -6.42 -4.83
C SER A 142 2.97 -5.64 -6.00
N GLN A 143 2.19 -4.60 -5.72
CA GLN A 143 1.60 -3.73 -6.76
C GLN A 143 2.68 -2.95 -7.54
N ARG A 144 3.71 -2.46 -6.86
CA ARG A 144 4.84 -1.78 -7.50
C ARG A 144 5.64 -2.72 -8.40
N GLU A 145 5.93 -3.92 -7.93
CA GLU A 145 6.63 -4.94 -8.71
C GLU A 145 5.82 -5.33 -9.97
N GLN A 146 4.53 -5.60 -9.82
CA GLN A 146 3.64 -5.88 -10.97
C GLN A 146 3.68 -4.74 -11.98
N THR A 147 3.61 -3.49 -11.52
CA THR A 147 3.65 -2.31 -12.40
C THR A 147 5.01 -2.18 -13.10
N ALA A 148 6.11 -2.45 -12.40
CA ALA A 148 7.46 -2.42 -12.98
C ALA A 148 7.65 -3.52 -14.04
N TRP A 149 7.19 -4.74 -13.79
CA TRP A 149 7.20 -5.84 -14.76
C TRP A 149 6.40 -5.50 -16.02
N ILE A 150 5.21 -4.93 -15.85
CA ILE A 150 4.38 -4.48 -16.98
C ILE A 150 5.08 -3.39 -17.79
N ALA A 151 5.72 -2.41 -17.12
CA ALA A 151 6.46 -1.35 -17.79
C ALA A 151 7.65 -1.91 -18.60
N GLN A 152 8.41 -2.82 -18.02
CA GLN A 152 9.54 -3.48 -18.69
C GLN A 152 9.09 -4.29 -19.91
N LEU A 153 8.04 -5.12 -19.78
CA LEU A 153 7.46 -5.84 -20.90
C LEU A 153 6.95 -4.90 -22.00
N SER A 154 6.43 -3.73 -21.62
CA SER A 154 5.90 -2.75 -22.59
C SER A 154 6.97 -2.06 -23.41
N GLU A 155 8.25 -2.05 -23.01
CA GLU A 155 9.33 -1.49 -23.83
C GLU A 155 9.56 -2.28 -25.13
N GLU A 156 9.34 -3.60 -25.11
CA GLU A 156 9.54 -4.47 -26.27
C GLU A 156 8.35 -4.46 -27.25
N TYR A 157 7.17 -4.00 -26.80
CA TYR A 157 5.94 -4.07 -27.60
C TYR A 157 5.45 -2.68 -27.98
N TYR A 158 4.96 -2.57 -29.23
CA TYR A 158 4.38 -1.33 -29.75
C TYR A 158 3.11 -0.89 -29.01
N ALA A 159 2.29 -1.83 -28.61
CA ALA A 159 1.09 -1.63 -27.78
C ALA A 159 0.93 -2.77 -26.78
N VAL A 160 0.50 -2.47 -25.54
CA VAL A 160 0.26 -3.46 -24.49
C VAL A 160 -1.06 -3.14 -23.80
N TYR A 161 -1.87 -4.17 -23.64
CA TYR A 161 -3.19 -4.08 -23.03
C TYR A 161 -3.37 -5.17 -21.98
N LEU A 162 -4.02 -4.83 -20.88
CA LEU A 162 -4.53 -5.78 -19.90
C LEU A 162 -6.02 -5.98 -20.16
N VAL A 163 -6.43 -7.22 -20.38
CA VAL A 163 -7.82 -7.58 -20.65
C VAL A 163 -8.36 -8.39 -19.48
N ASN A 164 -9.46 -7.94 -18.91
CA ASN A 164 -10.21 -8.72 -17.94
C ASN A 164 -11.32 -9.49 -18.68
N LEU A 165 -11.12 -10.80 -18.86
CA LEU A 165 -12.03 -11.65 -19.60
C LEU A 165 -13.35 -11.92 -18.86
N SER A 166 -13.37 -11.82 -17.52
CA SER A 166 -14.57 -12.07 -16.71
C SER A 166 -15.64 -10.99 -16.87
N ASN A 167 -15.22 -9.74 -17.03
CA ASN A 167 -16.12 -8.60 -17.23
C ASN A 167 -15.98 -7.94 -18.61
N ASN A 168 -15.17 -8.55 -19.50
CA ASN A 168 -14.92 -8.12 -20.87
C ASN A 168 -14.47 -6.65 -20.97
N THR A 169 -13.52 -6.25 -20.10
CA THR A 169 -12.98 -4.88 -20.08
C THR A 169 -11.51 -4.85 -20.49
N LEU A 170 -11.07 -3.70 -21.00
CA LEU A 170 -9.73 -3.45 -21.51
C LEU A 170 -9.09 -2.25 -20.77
N ARG A 171 -7.84 -2.42 -20.36
CA ARG A 171 -7.00 -1.34 -19.86
C ARG A 171 -5.74 -1.24 -20.71
N GLY A 172 -5.51 -0.10 -21.36
CA GLY A 172 -4.27 0.18 -22.06
C GLY A 172 -3.13 0.45 -21.09
N LEU A 173 -2.03 -0.29 -21.21
CA LEU A 173 -0.79 -0.09 -20.45
C LEU A 173 0.21 0.73 -21.28
N ARG A 174 0.30 0.44 -22.56
CA ARG A 174 0.98 1.24 -23.57
C ARG A 174 0.09 1.35 -24.80
N VAL A 175 -0.41 2.54 -25.07
CA VAL A 175 -1.31 2.81 -26.20
C VAL A 175 -0.68 3.86 -27.10
N PRO A 176 -0.34 3.52 -28.36
CA PRO A 176 0.14 4.50 -29.33
C PRO A 176 -0.89 5.60 -29.56
N GLU A 177 -0.43 6.83 -29.81
CA GLU A 177 -1.29 8.01 -29.95
C GLU A 177 -2.43 7.81 -30.96
N GLN A 178 -2.15 7.13 -32.09
CA GLN A 178 -3.14 6.86 -33.13
C GLN A 178 -4.29 5.97 -32.66
N PHE A 179 -4.09 5.17 -31.57
CA PHE A 179 -5.13 4.27 -31.04
C PHE A 179 -5.87 4.85 -29.84
N LYS A 180 -5.39 5.93 -29.23
CA LYS A 180 -6.03 6.56 -28.07
C LYS A 180 -7.46 7.02 -28.32
N LYS A 181 -7.78 7.35 -29.57
CA LYS A 181 -9.15 7.76 -29.97
C LYS A 181 -10.14 6.59 -30.04
N ILE A 182 -9.64 5.36 -30.17
CA ILE A 182 -10.44 4.15 -30.33
C ILE A 182 -10.55 3.38 -29.04
N VAL A 183 -9.50 3.41 -28.22
CA VAL A 183 -9.45 2.71 -26.94
C VAL A 183 -10.02 3.61 -25.85
N HIS A 184 -11.28 3.44 -25.52
CA HIS A 184 -11.94 4.07 -24.38
C HIS A 184 -11.96 3.10 -23.19
N MET A 185 -11.51 3.55 -22.01
CA MET A 185 -11.25 2.70 -20.84
C MET A 185 -12.50 2.00 -20.26
N GLU A 186 -13.71 2.39 -20.65
CA GLU A 186 -14.97 1.88 -20.08
C GLU A 186 -15.79 1.04 -21.05
N GLU A 187 -15.31 0.78 -22.28
CA GLU A 187 -16.03 -0.01 -23.26
C GLU A 187 -15.61 -1.48 -23.27
N CYS A 188 -16.53 -2.33 -23.78
CA CYS A 188 -16.32 -3.77 -23.97
C CYS A 188 -15.09 -4.07 -24.83
N TYR A 189 -14.19 -4.93 -24.36
CA TYR A 189 -12.96 -5.32 -25.04
C TYR A 189 -13.21 -5.84 -26.46
N ASP A 190 -14.16 -6.78 -26.62
CA ASP A 190 -14.44 -7.38 -27.94
C ASP A 190 -14.88 -6.33 -28.96
N LYS A 191 -15.66 -5.33 -28.51
CA LYS A 191 -16.10 -4.23 -29.39
C LYS A 191 -14.95 -3.33 -29.79
N GLN A 192 -14.11 -2.91 -28.84
CA GLN A 192 -12.96 -2.05 -29.13
C GLN A 192 -11.95 -2.74 -30.04
N PHE A 193 -11.66 -4.01 -29.76
CA PHE A 193 -10.75 -4.76 -30.61
C PHE A 193 -11.31 -4.98 -32.02
N SER A 194 -12.60 -5.22 -32.13
CA SER A 194 -13.28 -5.31 -33.44
C SER A 194 -13.17 -4.01 -34.25
N MET A 195 -13.33 -2.85 -33.58
CA MET A 195 -13.13 -1.54 -34.22
C MET A 195 -11.68 -1.38 -34.69
N TYR A 196 -10.69 -1.72 -33.87
CA TYR A 196 -9.28 -1.71 -34.23
C TYR A 196 -9.00 -2.58 -35.46
N VAL A 197 -9.49 -3.82 -35.46
CA VAL A 197 -9.28 -4.76 -36.58
C VAL A 197 -9.89 -4.22 -37.87
N ASN A 198 -11.11 -3.72 -37.83
CA ASN A 198 -11.78 -3.19 -39.02
C ASN A 198 -11.11 -1.92 -39.57
N GLU A 199 -10.53 -1.09 -38.72
CA GLU A 199 -9.92 0.17 -39.13
C GLU A 199 -8.48 0.02 -39.60
N PHE A 200 -7.66 -0.78 -38.93
CA PHE A 200 -6.21 -0.81 -39.15
C PHE A 200 -5.67 -2.08 -39.82
N VAL A 201 -6.40 -3.19 -39.74
CA VAL A 201 -5.91 -4.50 -40.27
C VAL A 201 -6.30 -4.69 -41.72
N ASP A 202 -5.36 -5.23 -42.50
CA ASP A 202 -5.62 -5.63 -43.89
C ASP A 202 -6.79 -6.64 -43.97
N PRO A 203 -7.77 -6.44 -44.84
CA PRO A 203 -8.98 -7.28 -44.94
C PRO A 203 -8.73 -8.78 -44.94
N LYS A 204 -7.62 -9.22 -45.54
CA LYS A 204 -7.22 -10.64 -45.59
C LYS A 204 -7.05 -11.27 -44.19
N TRP A 205 -6.67 -10.48 -43.20
CA TRP A 205 -6.34 -10.96 -41.86
C TRP A 205 -7.43 -10.70 -40.83
N GLN A 206 -8.41 -9.85 -41.13
CA GLN A 206 -9.44 -9.40 -40.20
C GLN A 206 -10.21 -10.56 -39.57
N GLN A 207 -10.70 -11.50 -40.38
CA GLN A 207 -11.51 -12.62 -39.89
C GLN A 207 -10.73 -13.52 -38.92
N THR A 208 -9.46 -13.79 -39.21
CA THR A 208 -8.59 -14.59 -38.35
C THR A 208 -8.35 -13.88 -37.02
N LEU A 209 -8.01 -12.58 -37.04
CA LEU A 209 -7.77 -11.81 -35.84
C LEU A 209 -9.01 -11.67 -34.99
N LEU A 210 -10.17 -11.35 -35.56
CA LEU A 210 -11.42 -11.29 -34.82
C LEU A 210 -11.76 -12.61 -34.12
N LYS A 211 -11.41 -13.74 -34.71
CA LYS A 211 -11.61 -15.04 -34.08
C LYS A 211 -10.68 -15.25 -32.88
N ILE A 212 -9.36 -15.10 -33.07
CA ILE A 212 -8.37 -15.46 -32.04
C ILE A 212 -8.30 -14.47 -30.89
N THR A 213 -8.79 -13.27 -31.09
CA THR A 213 -8.83 -12.22 -30.07
C THR A 213 -10.21 -12.07 -29.41
N ASN A 214 -11.19 -12.86 -29.81
CA ASN A 214 -12.49 -12.88 -29.13
C ASN A 214 -12.35 -13.43 -27.71
N SER A 215 -12.99 -12.78 -26.74
CA SER A 215 -12.90 -13.14 -25.31
C SER A 215 -13.28 -14.61 -25.05
N THR A 216 -14.32 -15.12 -25.65
CA THR A 216 -14.77 -16.52 -25.51
C THR A 216 -13.72 -17.49 -26.07
N TYR A 217 -13.13 -17.18 -27.23
CA TYR A 217 -12.08 -18.00 -27.81
C TYR A 217 -10.82 -18.04 -26.91
N ILE A 218 -10.41 -16.90 -26.36
CA ILE A 218 -9.26 -16.82 -25.48
C ILE A 218 -9.48 -17.65 -24.21
N ILE A 219 -10.66 -17.54 -23.60
CA ILE A 219 -11.04 -18.34 -22.41
C ILE A 219 -10.96 -19.84 -22.73
N ASP A 220 -11.53 -20.27 -23.85
CA ASP A 220 -11.51 -21.67 -24.27
C ASP A 220 -10.08 -22.19 -24.49
N GLN A 221 -9.24 -21.41 -25.17
CA GLN A 221 -7.84 -21.80 -25.39
C GLN A 221 -7.05 -21.93 -24.10
N PHE A 222 -7.22 -21.02 -23.14
CA PHE A 222 -6.52 -21.07 -21.85
C PHE A 222 -7.07 -22.17 -20.93
N ALA A 223 -8.36 -22.49 -21.01
CA ALA A 223 -8.95 -23.64 -20.31
C ALA A 223 -8.41 -25.00 -20.82
N ASN A 224 -7.89 -25.05 -22.05
CA ASN A 224 -7.28 -26.24 -22.67
C ASN A 224 -5.75 -26.25 -22.56
N ASP A 225 -5.16 -25.67 -21.51
CA ASP A 225 -3.72 -25.61 -21.21
C ASP A 225 -2.86 -24.88 -22.27
N ASN A 226 -3.46 -24.11 -23.16
CA ASN A 226 -2.71 -23.24 -24.05
C ASN A 226 -2.24 -21.99 -23.28
N ASN A 227 -0.95 -21.88 -23.02
CA ASN A 227 -0.39 -20.75 -22.30
C ASN A 227 -0.10 -19.51 -23.17
N ARG A 228 -0.40 -19.58 -24.48
CA ARG A 228 -0.05 -18.52 -25.42
C ARG A 228 -0.86 -18.63 -26.70
N ILE A 229 -1.41 -17.49 -27.13
CA ILE A 229 -1.96 -17.32 -28.48
C ILE A 229 -1.08 -16.30 -29.20
N GLU A 230 -0.59 -16.62 -30.38
CA GLU A 230 0.24 -15.72 -31.19
C GLU A 230 -0.14 -15.81 -32.63
N HIS A 231 -0.17 -14.66 -33.31
CA HIS A 231 -0.48 -14.59 -34.75
C HIS A 231 0.21 -13.39 -35.38
N ILE A 232 0.69 -13.59 -36.62
CA ILE A 232 1.32 -12.54 -37.43
C ILE A 232 0.32 -12.10 -38.49
N PHE A 233 0.18 -10.79 -38.66
CA PHE A 233 -0.75 -10.19 -39.61
C PHE A 233 -0.18 -8.94 -40.28
N LYS A 234 -0.83 -8.45 -41.33
CA LYS A 234 -0.49 -7.17 -41.94
C LYS A 234 -1.51 -6.09 -41.59
N ASN A 235 -1.04 -4.88 -41.37
CA ASN A 235 -1.93 -3.73 -41.31
C ASN A 235 -2.23 -3.19 -42.74
N LYS A 236 -3.20 -2.26 -42.84
CA LYS A 236 -3.56 -1.63 -44.13
C LYS A 236 -2.44 -0.84 -44.81
N GLN A 237 -1.42 -0.44 -44.02
CA GLN A 237 -0.23 0.26 -44.52
C GLN A 237 0.85 -0.71 -45.04
N GLY A 238 0.62 -2.03 -44.93
CA GLY A 238 1.53 -3.05 -45.41
C GLY A 238 2.61 -3.50 -44.43
N PHE A 239 2.61 -3.01 -43.18
CA PHE A 239 3.54 -3.45 -42.14
C PHE A 239 3.12 -4.78 -41.53
N TRP A 240 4.09 -5.65 -41.29
CA TRP A 240 3.90 -6.88 -40.54
C TRP A 240 3.88 -6.61 -39.04
N LEU A 241 2.90 -7.13 -38.36
CA LEU A 241 2.67 -7.02 -36.92
C LEU A 241 2.44 -8.42 -36.34
N SER A 242 2.74 -8.57 -35.04
CA SER A 242 2.40 -9.77 -34.28
C SER A 242 1.50 -9.39 -33.12
N VAL A 243 0.44 -10.14 -32.89
CA VAL A 243 -0.33 -10.13 -31.65
C VAL A 243 0.08 -11.33 -30.81
N LYS A 244 0.30 -11.10 -29.53
CA LYS A 244 0.62 -12.14 -28.55
C LYS A 244 -0.31 -11.96 -27.34
N ILE A 245 -1.03 -13.01 -27.00
CA ILE A 245 -1.93 -13.04 -25.84
C ILE A 245 -1.40 -14.10 -24.87
N ILE A 246 -1.20 -13.71 -23.62
CA ILE A 246 -0.70 -14.58 -22.56
C ILE A 246 -1.55 -14.37 -21.29
N PRO A 247 -1.73 -15.38 -20.43
CA PRO A 247 -2.31 -15.21 -19.12
C PRO A 247 -1.48 -14.23 -18.29
N ALA A 248 -2.13 -13.31 -17.57
CA ALA A 248 -1.44 -12.43 -16.64
C ALA A 248 -1.21 -13.17 -15.31
N PRO A 249 0.01 -13.13 -14.73
CA PRO A 249 0.26 -13.76 -13.43
C PRO A 249 -0.58 -13.11 -12.33
N GLY A 250 -1.25 -13.93 -11.53
CA GLY A 250 -2.00 -13.47 -10.36
C GLY A 250 -3.42 -12.95 -10.61
N TYR A 251 -4.00 -13.25 -11.80
CA TYR A 251 -5.40 -12.95 -12.12
C TYR A 251 -6.15 -14.23 -12.46
#